data_08d22aed542a9cd8c06ab9d6bea44a36
#
_entry.id   08d22aed542a9cd8c06ab9d6bea44a36
#
_cell.length_a   1.000
_cell.length_b   1.000
_cell.length_c   1.000
_cell.angle_alpha   90.00
_cell.angle_beta   90.00
_cell.angle_gamma   90.00
#
_symmetry.space_group_name_H-M   'P 1'
#
loop_
_entity.id
_entity.type
_entity.pdbx_description
1 polymer ?
#
loop_
_entity_poly.entity_id
_entity_poly.type
_entity_poly.pdbx_seq_one_letter_code
_entity_poly.pdbx_strand_id
1 'polypeptide(L)'
;EHGIKGFEKIENDVNKSLNVQNSVIATGGSAIYGKEAMEHFNSIGTIIYLNLPYEEIEQRLGNLEERGVTIKKGQTLKDLYNERTPLYKKYANIVINCQGKTIREIVEEISATSNIQENWFFHKYYC
;
A
#
# COMPACT_ATOMS: atom_id res chain seq x y z
N GLU A 1 22.69 2.74 -1.26
CA GLU A 1 23.85 1.89 -1.14
C GLU A 1 23.52 0.42 -1.31
N HIS A 2 22.51 -0.04 -0.66
CA HIS A 2 22.04 -1.41 -0.83
C HIS A 2 21.00 -1.54 -1.93
N GLY A 3 20.69 -0.45 -2.60
CA GLY A 3 19.73 -0.42 -3.67
C GLY A 3 18.31 -0.75 -3.21
N ILE A 4 17.47 -1.15 -4.17
CA ILE A 4 16.06 -1.44 -3.91
C ILE A 4 15.89 -2.61 -2.95
N LYS A 5 16.67 -3.68 -3.12
CA LYS A 5 16.57 -4.86 -2.25
C LYS A 5 16.96 -4.54 -0.80
N GLY A 6 17.97 -3.70 -0.62
CA GLY A 6 18.37 -3.27 0.71
C GLY A 6 17.28 -2.46 1.40
N PHE A 7 16.67 -1.55 0.65
CA PHE A 7 15.55 -0.76 1.16
C PHE A 7 14.37 -1.66 1.53
N GLU A 8 14.02 -2.61 0.67
CA GLU A 8 12.91 -3.53 0.94
C GLU A 8 13.15 -4.36 2.20
N LYS A 9 14.39 -4.79 2.41
CA LYS A 9 14.72 -5.56 3.61
C LYS A 9 14.56 -4.70 4.87
N ILE A 10 15.06 -3.48 4.84
CA ILE A 10 14.95 -2.56 5.99
C ILE A 10 13.48 -2.26 6.26
N GLU A 11 12.73 -1.98 5.22
CA GLU A 11 11.30 -1.69 5.35
C GLU A 11 10.56 -2.87 5.97
N ASN A 12 10.84 -4.08 5.50
CA ASN A 12 10.23 -5.28 6.06
C ASN A 12 10.60 -5.47 7.53
N ASP A 13 11.86 -5.29 7.88
CA ASP A 13 12.32 -5.46 9.26
C ASP A 13 11.67 -4.45 10.21
N VAL A 14 11.53 -3.21 9.77
CA VAL A 14 10.87 -2.18 10.58
C VAL A 14 9.38 -2.48 10.72
N ASN A 15 8.72 -2.80 9.62
CA ASN A 15 7.28 -3.03 9.63
C ASN A 15 6.88 -4.24 10.46
N LYS A 16 7.64 -5.34 10.37
CA LYS A 16 7.30 -6.54 11.15
C LYS A 16 7.52 -6.35 12.63
N SER A 17 8.23 -5.31 13.03
CA SER A 17 8.47 -5.00 14.45
C SER A 17 7.42 -4.08 15.06
N LEU A 18 6.48 -3.57 14.25
CA LEU A 18 5.47 -2.65 14.75
C LEU A 18 4.57 -3.32 15.78
N ASN A 19 4.34 -2.61 16.88
CA ASN A 19 3.47 -3.08 17.95
C ASN A 19 2.62 -1.89 18.40
N VAL A 20 1.46 -1.73 17.77
CA VAL A 20 0.58 -0.57 17.97
C VAL A 20 -0.83 -1.03 18.24
N GLN A 21 -1.64 -0.15 18.82
CA GLN A 21 -3.06 -0.40 19.09
C GLN A 21 -3.89 0.80 18.67
N ASN A 22 -5.09 0.55 18.20
CA ASN A 22 -6.08 1.58 17.85
C ASN A 22 -5.49 2.64 16.91
N SER A 23 -4.76 2.19 15.89
CA SER A 23 -4.02 3.07 15.00
C SER A 23 -4.42 2.88 13.55
N VAL A 24 -4.26 3.95 12.77
CA VAL A 24 -4.37 3.91 11.31
C VAL A 24 -2.97 4.06 10.76
N ILE A 25 -2.50 3.07 10.02
CA ILE A 25 -1.14 3.03 9.51
C ILE A 25 -1.18 3.16 7.98
N ALA A 26 -0.56 4.21 7.46
CA ALA A 26 -0.40 4.37 6.02
C ALA A 26 1.00 3.88 5.63
N THR A 27 1.07 2.75 4.97
CA THR A 27 2.35 2.20 4.53
C THR A 27 2.76 2.77 3.19
N GLY A 28 4.06 2.73 2.90
CA GLY A 28 4.51 2.95 1.54
C GLY A 28 4.07 1.81 0.63
N GLY A 29 4.01 2.08 -0.67
CA GLY A 29 3.53 1.07 -1.63
C GLY A 29 4.42 -0.16 -1.72
N SER A 30 5.71 -0.02 -1.42
CA SER A 30 6.66 -1.14 -1.48
C SER A 30 6.59 -2.07 -0.26
N ALA A 31 5.79 -1.74 0.73
CA ALA A 31 5.66 -2.59 1.93
C ALA A 31 5.18 -4.00 1.57
N ILE A 32 4.45 -4.16 0.47
CA ILE A 32 3.92 -5.45 0.03
C ILE A 32 5.00 -6.47 -0.34
N TYR A 33 6.23 -6.03 -0.56
CA TYR A 33 7.33 -6.96 -0.84
C TYR A 33 7.84 -7.64 0.43
N GLY A 34 7.48 -7.12 1.60
CA GLY A 34 7.87 -7.70 2.87
C GLY A 34 6.83 -8.72 3.34
N LYS A 35 7.03 -9.99 2.97
CA LYS A 35 6.09 -11.04 3.34
C LYS A 35 5.82 -11.10 4.83
N GLU A 36 6.89 -11.05 5.63
CA GLU A 36 6.77 -11.12 7.09
C GLU A 36 6.04 -9.90 7.65
N ALA A 37 6.30 -8.72 7.09
CA ALA A 37 5.62 -7.51 7.50
C ALA A 37 4.13 -7.61 7.20
N MET A 38 3.77 -8.10 6.02
CA MET A 38 2.37 -8.23 5.63
C MET A 38 1.63 -9.24 6.49
N GLU A 39 2.27 -10.35 6.81
CA GLU A 39 1.70 -11.35 7.70
C GLU A 39 1.51 -10.77 9.10
N HIS A 40 2.47 -9.99 9.56
CA HIS A 40 2.37 -9.33 10.86
C HIS A 40 1.21 -8.32 10.89
N PHE A 41 1.09 -7.47 9.87
CA PHE A 41 -0.02 -6.53 9.79
C PHE A 41 -1.36 -7.23 9.81
N ASN A 42 -1.47 -8.34 9.09
CA ASN A 42 -2.72 -9.10 9.06
C ASN A 42 -3.05 -9.70 10.42
N SER A 43 -2.04 -10.00 11.22
CA SER A 43 -2.26 -10.58 12.55
C SER A 43 -2.69 -9.55 13.58
N ILE A 44 -2.36 -8.27 13.39
CA ILE A 44 -2.64 -7.22 14.35
C ILE A 44 -3.68 -6.20 13.87
N GLY A 45 -4.20 -6.35 12.66
CA GLY A 45 -5.17 -5.39 12.14
C GLY A 45 -5.77 -5.81 10.82
N THR A 46 -6.37 -4.86 10.14
CA THR A 46 -7.02 -5.07 8.85
C THR A 46 -6.27 -4.32 7.76
N ILE A 47 -5.97 -5.01 6.69
CA ILE A 47 -5.25 -4.44 5.54
C ILE A 47 -6.26 -3.97 4.51
N ILE A 48 -6.18 -2.70 4.15
CA ILE A 48 -7.09 -2.07 3.20
C ILE A 48 -6.29 -1.63 1.98
N TYR A 49 -6.71 -2.08 0.81
CA TYR A 49 -6.12 -1.67 -0.44
C TYR A 49 -7.00 -0.61 -1.11
N LEU A 50 -6.44 0.56 -1.32
CA LEU A 50 -7.12 1.65 -2.03
C LEU A 50 -6.80 1.53 -3.51
N ASN A 51 -7.72 0.97 -4.28
CA ASN A 51 -7.50 0.63 -5.67
C ASN A 51 -7.90 1.78 -6.61
N LEU A 52 -7.03 2.07 -7.59
CA LEU A 52 -7.30 3.02 -8.66
C LEU A 52 -6.87 2.42 -10.00
N PRO A 53 -7.56 2.76 -11.10
CA PRO A 53 -7.10 2.38 -12.43
C PRO A 53 -5.75 3.01 -12.74
N TYR A 54 -4.96 2.31 -13.56
CA TYR A 54 -3.62 2.78 -13.92
C TYR A 54 -3.63 4.20 -14.50
N GLU A 55 -4.60 4.53 -15.33
CA GLU A 55 -4.68 5.84 -15.99
C GLU A 55 -4.79 6.99 -15.00
N GLU A 56 -5.52 6.79 -13.91
CA GLU A 56 -5.62 7.81 -12.88
C GLU A 56 -4.33 7.95 -12.08
N ILE A 57 -3.66 6.84 -11.83
CA ILE A 57 -2.37 6.85 -11.14
C ILE A 57 -1.35 7.61 -11.98
N GLU A 58 -1.31 7.34 -13.26
CA GLU A 58 -0.40 8.01 -14.18
C GLU A 58 -0.61 9.53 -14.18
N GLN A 59 -1.86 9.97 -14.20
CA GLN A 59 -2.18 11.38 -14.17
C GLN A 59 -1.74 12.06 -12.88
N ARG A 60 -1.82 11.35 -11.76
CA ARG A 60 -1.52 11.93 -10.45
C ARG A 60 -0.03 11.98 -10.13
N LEU A 61 0.76 11.08 -10.70
CA LEU A 61 2.15 10.95 -10.29
C LEU A 61 3.10 11.95 -10.93
N GLY A 62 2.96 12.25 -12.21
CA GLY A 62 3.90 13.13 -12.88
C GLY A 62 5.32 12.56 -12.87
N ASN A 63 6.22 13.16 -12.08
CA ASN A 63 7.60 12.70 -11.99
C ASN A 63 7.76 11.68 -10.87
N LEU A 64 8.12 10.45 -11.22
CA LEU A 64 8.27 9.34 -10.28
C LEU A 64 9.37 9.56 -9.26
N GLU A 65 10.50 10.11 -9.70
CA GLU A 65 11.65 10.35 -8.81
C GLU A 65 11.30 11.34 -7.71
N GLU A 66 10.61 12.40 -8.07
CA GLU A 66 10.19 13.42 -7.12
C GLU A 66 9.19 12.88 -6.10
N ARG A 67 8.48 11.82 -6.45
CA ARG A 67 7.48 11.22 -5.58
C ARG A 67 8.03 10.09 -4.72
N GLY A 68 9.31 9.78 -4.85
CA GLY A 68 9.95 8.75 -4.05
C GLY A 68 9.49 7.33 -4.39
N VAL A 69 8.98 7.12 -5.59
CA VAL A 69 8.54 5.79 -6.00
C VAL A 69 9.75 4.92 -6.29
N THR A 70 9.77 3.73 -5.69
CA THR A 70 10.84 2.77 -5.88
C THR A 70 10.65 2.00 -7.19
N ILE A 71 11.47 2.31 -8.18
CA ILE A 71 11.41 1.71 -9.50
C ILE A 71 12.77 1.11 -9.86
N LYS A 72 12.75 -0.11 -10.37
CA LYS A 72 13.94 -0.78 -10.88
C LYS A 72 14.37 -0.15 -12.20
N LYS A 73 15.67 -0.19 -12.46
CA LYS A 73 16.20 0.35 -13.72
C LYS A 73 15.51 -0.30 -14.91
N GLY A 74 15.04 0.53 -15.84
CA GLY A 74 14.36 0.06 -17.04
C GLY A 74 12.89 -0.28 -16.86
N GLN A 75 12.37 -0.20 -15.64
CA GLN A 75 10.98 -0.46 -15.35
C GLN A 75 10.14 0.80 -15.54
N THR A 76 8.96 0.67 -16.13
CA THR A 76 8.01 1.78 -16.27
C THR A 76 7.03 1.79 -15.12
N LEU A 77 6.27 2.88 -14.97
CA LEU A 77 5.19 2.94 -13.99
C LEU A 77 4.17 1.83 -14.22
N LYS A 78 3.85 1.54 -15.49
CA LYS A 78 2.90 0.49 -15.81
C LYS A 78 3.41 -0.88 -15.40
N ASP A 79 4.71 -1.13 -15.59
CA ASP A 79 5.33 -2.37 -15.14
C ASP A 79 5.22 -2.51 -13.63
N LEU A 80 5.46 -1.41 -12.92
CA LEU A 80 5.36 -1.38 -11.46
C LEU A 80 3.92 -1.65 -11.01
N TYR A 81 2.95 -1.01 -11.66
CA TYR A 81 1.54 -1.22 -11.38
C TYR A 81 1.15 -2.68 -11.56
N ASN A 82 1.57 -3.27 -12.68
CA ASN A 82 1.25 -4.67 -12.99
C ASN A 82 1.92 -5.65 -12.03
N GLU A 83 3.09 -5.30 -11.52
CA GLU A 83 3.81 -6.12 -10.55
C GLU A 83 3.16 -6.05 -9.17
N ARG A 84 2.80 -4.86 -8.71
CA ARG A 84 2.32 -4.64 -7.35
C ARG A 84 0.85 -4.95 -7.14
N THR A 85 0.02 -4.69 -8.15
CA THR A 85 -1.43 -4.84 -8.00
C THR A 85 -1.86 -6.23 -7.53
N PRO A 86 -1.34 -7.33 -8.11
CA PRO A 86 -1.69 -8.66 -7.62
C PRO A 86 -1.29 -8.89 -6.16
N LEU A 87 -0.17 -8.30 -5.74
CA LEU A 87 0.28 -8.42 -4.36
C LEU A 87 -0.60 -7.64 -3.39
N TYR A 88 -1.02 -6.44 -3.77
CA TYR A 88 -1.97 -5.67 -2.96
C TYR A 88 -3.25 -6.46 -2.76
N LYS A 89 -3.79 -7.04 -3.82
CA LYS A 89 -5.02 -7.83 -3.74
C LYS A 89 -4.83 -9.10 -2.92
N LYS A 90 -3.66 -9.71 -3.00
CA LYS A 90 -3.35 -10.93 -2.24
C LYS A 90 -3.40 -10.69 -0.73
N TYR A 91 -2.85 -9.57 -0.28
CA TYR A 91 -2.76 -9.30 1.15
C TYR A 91 -3.94 -8.51 1.71
N ALA A 92 -4.75 -7.89 0.87
CA ALA A 92 -5.84 -7.04 1.34
C ALA A 92 -6.97 -7.85 1.96
N ASN A 93 -7.45 -7.40 3.10
CA ASN A 93 -8.68 -7.89 3.69
C ASN A 93 -9.88 -7.18 3.07
N ILE A 94 -9.71 -5.91 2.73
CA ILE A 94 -10.73 -5.08 2.12
C ILE A 94 -10.12 -4.35 0.93
N VAL A 95 -10.82 -4.34 -0.19
CA VAL A 95 -10.44 -3.57 -1.39
C VAL A 95 -11.47 -2.49 -1.60
N ILE A 96 -11.02 -1.23 -1.58
CA ILE A 96 -11.89 -0.08 -1.84
C ILE A 96 -11.59 0.45 -3.23
N ASN A 97 -12.59 0.47 -4.08
CA ASN A 97 -12.46 1.04 -5.42
C ASN A 97 -12.64 2.55 -5.34
N CYS A 98 -11.56 3.29 -5.54
CA CYS A 98 -11.52 4.74 -5.31
C CYS A 98 -11.86 5.57 -6.55
N GLN A 99 -12.07 4.95 -7.69
CA GLN A 99 -12.36 5.67 -8.93
C GLN A 99 -13.65 6.48 -8.81
N GLY A 100 -13.53 7.77 -9.14
CA GLY A 100 -14.69 8.66 -9.13
C GLY A 100 -15.20 9.05 -7.75
N LYS A 101 -14.46 8.75 -6.71
CA LYS A 101 -14.86 9.03 -5.33
C LYS A 101 -14.02 10.11 -4.69
N THR A 102 -14.65 10.92 -3.84
CA THR A 102 -13.94 11.88 -3.01
C THR A 102 -13.32 11.17 -1.82
N ILE A 103 -12.38 11.85 -1.15
CA ILE A 103 -11.77 11.31 0.07
C ILE A 103 -12.85 11.00 1.11
N ARG A 104 -13.84 11.88 1.24
CA ARG A 104 -14.94 11.69 2.20
C ARG A 104 -15.75 10.44 1.89
N GLU A 105 -16.07 10.22 0.62
CA GLU A 105 -16.81 9.04 0.21
C GLU A 105 -16.03 7.76 0.48
N ILE A 106 -14.72 7.78 0.26
CA ILE A 106 -13.85 6.65 0.54
C ILE A 106 -13.84 6.35 2.04
N VAL A 107 -13.68 7.36 2.87
CA VAL A 107 -13.68 7.20 4.33
C VAL A 107 -15.02 6.64 4.81
N GLU A 108 -16.13 7.14 4.29
CA GLU A 108 -17.46 6.64 4.65
C GLU A 108 -17.62 5.17 4.26
N GLU A 109 -17.13 4.79 3.07
CA GLU A 109 -17.22 3.41 2.62
C GLU A 109 -16.38 2.49 3.52
N ILE A 110 -15.17 2.89 3.88
CA ILE A 110 -14.33 2.12 4.80
C ILE A 110 -15.03 1.93 6.14
N SER A 111 -15.59 3.01 6.67
CA SER A 111 -16.28 2.97 7.97
C SER A 111 -17.49 2.05 7.93
N ALA A 112 -18.20 2.02 6.80
CA ALA A 112 -19.40 1.21 6.66
C ALA A 112 -19.10 -0.28 6.47
N THR A 113 -17.97 -0.62 5.84
CA THR A 113 -17.64 -2.02 5.52
C THR A 113 -16.82 -2.72 6.58
N SER A 114 -16.26 -1.96 7.53
CA SER A 114 -15.31 -2.54 8.46
C SER A 114 -15.85 -2.57 9.88
N ASN A 115 -15.78 -3.74 10.50
CA ASN A 115 -15.99 -3.89 11.95
C ASN A 115 -14.66 -3.80 12.67
N ILE A 116 -13.83 -2.86 12.25
CA ILE A 116 -12.47 -2.80 12.72
C ILE A 116 -12.42 -2.17 14.08
N GLN A 117 -11.76 -2.84 14.99
CA GLN A 117 -11.61 -2.38 16.34
C GLN A 117 -10.18 -2.07 16.71
N GLU A 118 -9.24 -2.42 15.85
CA GLU A 118 -7.83 -2.30 16.18
C GLU A 118 -7.09 -1.39 15.21
N ASN A 119 -6.33 -1.96 14.31
CA ASN A 119 -5.46 -1.21 13.41
C ASN A 119 -5.91 -1.34 11.97
N TRP A 120 -5.80 -0.26 11.22
CA TRP A 120 -6.05 -0.24 9.79
C TRP A 120 -4.75 0.02 9.08
N PHE A 121 -4.39 -0.85 8.13
CA PHE A 121 -3.20 -0.69 7.31
C PHE A 121 -3.62 -0.39 5.89
N PHE A 122 -3.24 0.79 5.40
CA PHE A 122 -3.61 1.23 4.07
C PHE A 122 -2.46 1.10 3.10
N HIS A 123 -2.68 0.41 2.00
CA HIS A 123 -1.75 0.38 0.89
C HIS A 123 -2.14 1.42 -0.12
N LYS A 124 -1.25 2.35 -0.38
CA LYS A 124 -1.41 3.31 -1.44
C LYS A 124 -0.85 2.71 -2.72
N TYR A 125 -1.43 3.13 -3.83
CA TYR A 125 -1.03 2.66 -5.15
C TYR A 125 0.31 3.22 -5.61
N TYR A 126 0.87 4.18 -4.90
CA TYR A 126 2.18 4.78 -5.18
C TYR A 126 2.92 4.98 -3.86
N CYS A 127 4.16 5.31 -3.90
CA CYS A 127 5.08 5.51 -2.77
C CYS A 127 5.17 4.34 -1.74
#